data_d79779cd5198d676c64c181bfdfd5aa6
#
_entry.id   d79779cd5198d676c64c181bfdfd5aa6
#
_cell.length_a   1.000
_cell.length_b   1.000
_cell.length_c   1.000
_cell.angle_alpha   90.00
_cell.angle_beta   90.00
_cell.angle_gamma   90.00
#
_symmetry.space_group_name_H-M   'P 1'
#
loop_
_entity.id
_entity.type
_entity.pdbx_description
1 polymer ?
#
loop_
_entity_poly.entity_id
_entity_poly.type
_entity_poly.pdbx_seq_one_letter_code
_entity_poly.pdbx_strand_id
1 'polypeptide(L)'
;MKIIGVIPARYKSSRFPGKPLVDICGKPMIWWVYQQAKKVPEFDEVYVATDDDRIEAACKEHDMKVIMTSDKHETGSDRVAEVATKVEGDLFVNIQGDEPVINPEMIQEVISIFFEDETVTFGSLKKEITDPDEIKATSTVKVVTDQKGDAMYFSRSVIPSNVKDGKLARVFRHVGIYAYKRDFLEEFSKMSQTEL
;
A
#
# COMPACT_ATOMS: atom_id res chain seq x y z
N MET A 1 -1.70 -2.90 -20.58
CA MET A 1 -0.90 -2.81 -19.34
C MET A 1 -1.33 -3.95 -18.44
N LYS A 2 -0.40 -4.83 -18.06
CA LYS A 2 -0.67 -5.95 -17.14
C LYS A 2 -0.49 -5.48 -15.70
N ILE A 3 -1.54 -5.62 -14.86
CA ILE A 3 -1.61 -5.04 -13.52
C ILE A 3 -1.63 -6.13 -12.47
N ILE A 4 -0.71 -6.08 -11.52
CA ILE A 4 -0.50 -7.08 -10.49
C ILE A 4 -0.80 -6.48 -9.11
N GLY A 5 -1.78 -7.04 -8.40
CA GLY A 5 -2.01 -6.77 -6.98
C GLY A 5 -1.06 -7.59 -6.12
N VAL A 6 -0.37 -6.96 -5.19
CA VAL A 6 0.52 -7.64 -4.23
C VAL A 6 0.13 -7.25 -2.82
N ILE A 7 -0.05 -8.26 -1.96
CA ILE A 7 -0.41 -8.10 -0.56
C ILE A 7 0.77 -8.59 0.29
N PRO A 8 1.69 -7.71 0.73
CA PRO A 8 2.77 -8.10 1.61
C PRO A 8 2.23 -8.55 2.97
N ALA A 9 2.67 -9.72 3.42
CA ALA A 9 2.24 -10.29 4.69
C ALA A 9 3.43 -10.84 5.46
N ARG A 10 3.67 -10.33 6.67
CA ARG A 10 4.73 -10.79 7.59
C ARG A 10 4.11 -11.43 8.81
N TYR A 11 4.68 -12.55 9.26
CA TYR A 11 4.29 -13.12 10.54
C TYR A 11 4.92 -12.34 11.71
N LYS A 12 6.20 -11.95 11.55
CA LYS A 12 6.94 -11.20 12.56
C LYS A 12 6.43 -9.75 12.62
N SER A 13 5.84 -9.39 13.74
CA SER A 13 5.42 -8.03 14.07
C SER A 13 5.70 -7.78 15.55
N SER A 14 6.33 -6.65 15.88
CA SER A 14 6.63 -6.31 17.28
C SER A 14 5.38 -6.07 18.12
N ARG A 15 4.31 -5.56 17.53
CA ARG A 15 3.06 -5.23 18.20
C ARG A 15 2.07 -6.39 18.22
N PHE A 16 2.00 -7.18 17.16
CA PHE A 16 1.04 -8.27 17.04
C PHE A 16 1.57 -9.35 16.08
N PRO A 17 2.37 -10.32 16.58
CA PRO A 17 2.86 -11.45 15.79
C PRO A 17 1.70 -12.28 15.23
N GLY A 18 1.84 -12.73 13.98
CA GLY A 18 0.81 -13.54 13.32
C GLY A 18 -0.46 -12.79 12.90
N LYS A 19 -0.45 -11.44 12.93
CA LYS A 19 -1.59 -10.60 12.54
C LYS A 19 -2.30 -11.05 11.25
N PRO A 20 -1.60 -11.41 10.15
CA PRO A 20 -2.27 -11.86 8.92
C PRO A 20 -3.12 -13.13 9.09
N LEU A 21 -2.82 -13.95 10.08
CA LEU A 21 -3.50 -15.22 10.34
C LEU A 21 -4.57 -15.13 11.44
N VAL A 22 -4.82 -13.94 11.99
CA VAL A 22 -5.88 -13.75 12.98
C VAL A 22 -7.23 -14.11 12.37
N ASP A 23 -7.98 -14.93 13.10
CA ASP A 23 -9.34 -15.29 12.69
C ASP A 23 -10.28 -14.08 12.74
N ILE A 24 -10.95 -13.83 11.63
CA ILE A 24 -12.03 -12.89 11.48
C ILE A 24 -13.21 -13.63 10.86
N CYS A 25 -14.23 -13.93 11.65
CA CYS A 25 -15.44 -14.61 11.20
C CYS A 25 -15.14 -15.96 10.49
N GLY A 26 -14.22 -16.76 11.03
CA GLY A 26 -13.87 -18.08 10.52
C GLY A 26 -12.89 -18.11 9.36
N LYS A 27 -12.24 -16.99 9.04
CA LYS A 27 -11.20 -16.88 8.00
C LYS A 27 -10.03 -16.02 8.49
N PRO A 28 -8.79 -16.31 8.07
CA PRO A 28 -7.66 -15.47 8.42
C PRO A 28 -7.79 -14.07 7.83
N MET A 29 -7.31 -13.04 8.53
CA MET A 29 -7.41 -11.65 8.10
C MET A 29 -6.91 -11.43 6.65
N ILE A 30 -5.81 -12.08 6.28
CA ILE A 30 -5.23 -11.99 4.93
C ILE A 30 -6.20 -12.47 3.83
N TRP A 31 -7.09 -13.42 4.14
CA TRP A 31 -8.11 -13.88 3.21
C TRP A 31 -9.10 -12.76 2.86
N TRP A 32 -9.51 -11.99 3.85
CA TRP A 32 -10.41 -10.85 3.64
C TRP A 32 -9.79 -9.79 2.75
N VAL A 33 -8.52 -9.44 2.99
CA VAL A 33 -7.78 -8.50 2.13
C VAL A 33 -7.70 -9.02 0.71
N TYR A 34 -7.34 -10.31 0.55
CA TYR A 34 -7.24 -10.96 -0.77
C TYR A 34 -8.57 -10.93 -1.51
N GLN A 35 -9.70 -11.22 -0.82
CA GLN A 35 -11.03 -11.18 -1.43
C GLN A 35 -11.44 -9.77 -1.84
N GLN A 36 -11.07 -8.74 -1.11
CA GLN A 36 -11.32 -7.37 -1.53
C GLN A 36 -10.49 -6.99 -2.77
N ALA A 37 -9.21 -7.34 -2.78
CA ALA A 37 -8.36 -7.11 -3.95
C ALA A 37 -8.87 -7.84 -5.20
N LYS A 38 -9.37 -9.06 -5.06
CA LYS A 38 -9.95 -9.85 -6.16
C LYS A 38 -11.22 -9.23 -6.80
N LYS A 39 -11.86 -8.26 -6.14
CA LYS A 39 -13.01 -7.54 -6.70
C LYS A 39 -12.61 -6.44 -7.67
N VAL A 40 -11.34 -6.08 -7.73
CA VAL A 40 -10.80 -5.04 -8.63
C VAL A 40 -10.64 -5.63 -10.03
N PRO A 41 -11.45 -5.20 -11.01
CA PRO A 41 -11.46 -5.80 -12.34
C PRO A 41 -10.20 -5.50 -13.16
N GLU A 42 -9.44 -4.46 -12.78
CA GLU A 42 -8.21 -4.07 -13.45
C GLU A 42 -7.04 -5.02 -13.17
N PHE A 43 -7.13 -5.87 -12.13
CA PHE A 43 -6.08 -6.83 -11.82
C PHE A 43 -6.11 -8.05 -12.75
N ASP A 44 -5.01 -8.29 -13.44
CA ASP A 44 -4.77 -9.58 -14.11
C ASP A 44 -4.51 -10.68 -13.08
N GLU A 45 -3.78 -10.36 -12.02
CA GLU A 45 -3.40 -11.29 -10.96
C GLU A 45 -3.31 -10.60 -9.60
N VAL A 46 -3.59 -11.35 -8.54
CA VAL A 46 -3.38 -10.92 -7.15
C VAL A 46 -2.54 -11.97 -6.43
N TYR A 47 -1.50 -11.54 -5.72
CA TYR A 47 -0.61 -12.41 -4.94
C TYR A 47 -0.47 -11.93 -3.50
N VAL A 48 -0.45 -12.88 -2.58
CA VAL A 48 0.11 -12.66 -1.24
C VAL A 48 1.61 -12.87 -1.32
N ALA A 49 2.39 -11.96 -0.77
CA ALA A 49 3.85 -12.07 -0.72
C ALA A 49 4.33 -12.21 0.73
N THR A 50 4.97 -13.32 1.07
CA THR A 50 5.35 -13.65 2.45
C THR A 50 6.71 -14.35 2.54
N ASP A 51 7.32 -14.28 3.72
CA ASP A 51 8.52 -15.02 4.11
C ASP A 51 8.24 -16.12 5.13
N ASP A 52 6.96 -16.43 5.38
CA ASP A 52 6.56 -17.32 6.48
C ASP A 52 5.72 -18.49 5.97
N ASP A 53 6.17 -19.71 6.24
CA ASP A 53 5.52 -20.96 5.78
C ASP A 53 4.08 -21.12 6.31
N ARG A 54 3.76 -20.53 7.48
CA ARG A 54 2.40 -20.59 8.07
C ARG A 54 1.43 -19.74 7.26
N ILE A 55 1.90 -18.58 6.77
CA ILE A 55 1.09 -17.71 5.90
C ILE A 55 0.96 -18.38 4.52
N GLU A 56 2.03 -18.98 4.00
CA GLU A 56 1.99 -19.75 2.75
C GLU A 56 0.97 -20.89 2.84
N ALA A 57 1.01 -21.69 3.93
CA ALA A 57 0.08 -22.78 4.17
C ALA A 57 -1.38 -22.31 4.21
N ALA A 58 -1.66 -21.21 4.94
CA ALA A 58 -3.00 -20.64 4.99
C ALA A 58 -3.46 -20.11 3.61
N CYS A 59 -2.54 -19.55 2.82
CA CYS A 59 -2.86 -19.15 1.45
C CYS A 59 -3.26 -20.35 0.58
N LYS A 60 -2.51 -21.44 0.65
CA LYS A 60 -2.79 -22.66 -0.10
C LYS A 60 -4.11 -23.33 0.34
N GLU A 61 -4.39 -23.36 1.65
CA GLU A 61 -5.66 -23.87 2.20
C GLU A 61 -6.88 -23.11 1.68
N HIS A 62 -6.72 -21.83 1.37
CA HIS A 62 -7.82 -20.97 0.94
C HIS A 62 -7.73 -20.54 -0.54
N ASP A 63 -7.02 -21.28 -1.37
CA ASP A 63 -6.88 -21.05 -2.82
C ASP A 63 -6.41 -19.62 -3.17
N MET A 64 -5.58 -19.03 -2.32
CA MET A 64 -4.95 -17.73 -2.58
C MET A 64 -3.59 -17.94 -3.26
N LYS A 65 -3.33 -17.19 -4.33
CA LYS A 65 -2.00 -17.19 -4.96
C LYS A 65 -0.98 -16.57 -4.02
N VAL A 66 0.12 -17.27 -3.79
CA VAL A 66 1.18 -16.84 -2.86
C VAL A 66 2.54 -16.96 -3.52
N ILE A 67 3.42 -16.03 -3.20
CA ILE A 67 4.83 -16.01 -3.60
C ILE A 67 5.69 -15.90 -2.35
N MET A 68 6.57 -16.88 -2.17
CA MET A 68 7.59 -16.82 -1.12
C MET A 68 8.67 -15.80 -1.50
N THR A 69 9.00 -14.95 -0.54
CA THR A 69 9.96 -13.84 -0.68
C THR A 69 10.97 -13.88 0.45
N SER A 70 12.06 -13.16 0.31
CA SER A 70 13.14 -13.09 1.31
C SER A 70 12.64 -12.57 2.66
N ASP A 71 13.18 -13.13 3.73
CA ASP A 71 13.01 -12.67 5.12
C ASP A 71 13.85 -11.43 5.46
N LYS A 72 14.72 -11.01 4.54
CA LYS A 72 15.62 -9.84 4.71
C LYS A 72 14.97 -8.51 4.35
N HIS A 73 13.79 -8.53 3.73
CA HIS A 73 13.09 -7.30 3.37
C HIS A 73 12.65 -6.51 4.59
N GLU A 74 12.99 -5.23 4.62
CA GLU A 74 12.62 -4.32 5.71
C GLU A 74 11.22 -3.74 5.50
N THR A 75 10.84 -3.45 4.25
CA THR A 75 9.57 -2.81 3.90
C THR A 75 8.66 -3.71 3.07
N GLY A 76 7.37 -3.33 2.98
CA GLY A 76 6.42 -3.96 2.06
C GLY A 76 6.79 -3.71 0.60
N SER A 77 7.35 -2.54 0.28
CA SER A 77 7.77 -2.18 -1.09
C SER A 77 8.92 -3.04 -1.59
N ASP A 78 9.91 -3.37 -0.74
CA ASP A 78 11.00 -4.30 -1.10
C ASP A 78 10.44 -5.67 -1.47
N ARG A 79 9.42 -6.12 -0.75
CA ARG A 79 8.76 -7.39 -1.00
C ARG A 79 7.97 -7.38 -2.31
N VAL A 80 7.30 -6.26 -2.62
CA VAL A 80 6.64 -6.07 -3.91
C VAL A 80 7.66 -6.07 -5.05
N ALA A 81 8.82 -5.44 -4.86
CA ALA A 81 9.90 -5.43 -5.83
C ALA A 81 10.43 -6.84 -6.12
N GLU A 82 10.61 -7.69 -5.10
CA GLU A 82 10.98 -9.09 -5.33
C GLU A 82 9.89 -9.84 -6.11
N VAL A 83 8.61 -9.61 -5.84
CA VAL A 83 7.52 -10.20 -6.63
C VAL A 83 7.64 -9.79 -8.10
N ALA A 84 7.95 -8.51 -8.37
CA ALA A 84 8.14 -8.01 -9.74
C ALA A 84 9.29 -8.70 -10.49
N THR A 85 10.27 -9.30 -9.79
CA THR A 85 11.31 -10.13 -10.43
C THR A 85 10.82 -11.54 -10.79
N LYS A 86 9.72 -12.00 -10.20
CA LYS A 86 9.21 -13.38 -10.32
C LYS A 86 7.99 -13.51 -11.23
N VAL A 87 7.27 -12.42 -11.44
CA VAL A 87 6.06 -12.38 -12.28
C VAL A 87 6.13 -11.25 -13.29
N GLU A 88 5.54 -11.47 -14.45
CA GLU A 88 5.39 -10.43 -15.45
C GLU A 88 4.25 -9.49 -15.07
N GLY A 89 4.46 -8.19 -15.22
CA GLY A 89 3.48 -7.13 -15.00
C GLY A 89 4.09 -5.77 -15.34
N ASP A 90 3.28 -4.82 -15.73
CA ASP A 90 3.71 -3.46 -16.04
C ASP A 90 3.53 -2.53 -14.84
N LEU A 91 2.46 -2.77 -14.05
CA LEU A 91 2.09 -2.01 -12.86
C LEU A 91 1.93 -2.96 -11.67
N PHE A 92 2.51 -2.62 -10.53
CA PHE A 92 2.41 -3.37 -9.27
C PHE A 92 1.75 -2.52 -8.20
N VAL A 93 0.66 -3.03 -7.61
CA VAL A 93 -0.09 -2.33 -6.56
C VAL A 93 0.18 -3.00 -5.22
N ASN A 94 0.74 -2.25 -4.29
CA ASN A 94 1.00 -2.69 -2.91
C ASN A 94 -0.24 -2.43 -2.06
N ILE A 95 -0.93 -3.49 -1.65
CA ILE A 95 -2.14 -3.47 -0.84
C ILE A 95 -1.77 -3.90 0.58
N GLN A 96 -2.10 -3.08 1.59
CA GLN A 96 -1.73 -3.38 2.98
C GLN A 96 -2.44 -4.65 3.47
N GLY A 97 -1.65 -5.64 3.92
CA GLY A 97 -2.15 -6.95 4.38
C GLY A 97 -2.94 -6.90 5.70
N ASP A 98 -3.13 -5.73 6.29
CA ASP A 98 -3.85 -5.51 7.54
C ASP A 98 -5.11 -4.62 7.38
N GLU A 99 -5.59 -4.48 6.16
CA GLU A 99 -6.83 -3.76 5.84
C GLU A 99 -7.92 -4.70 5.29
N PRO A 100 -8.54 -5.55 6.15
CA PRO A 100 -9.48 -6.60 5.72
C PRO A 100 -10.77 -6.06 5.08
N VAL A 101 -11.06 -4.79 5.28
CA VAL A 101 -12.23 -4.08 4.72
C VAL A 101 -11.84 -2.96 3.75
N ILE A 102 -10.64 -3.05 3.16
CA ILE A 102 -10.22 -2.08 2.14
C ILE A 102 -11.29 -1.98 1.04
N ASN A 103 -11.66 -0.74 0.68
CA ASN A 103 -12.62 -0.55 -0.40
C ASN A 103 -11.92 -0.79 -1.77
N PRO A 104 -12.42 -1.70 -2.61
CA PRO A 104 -11.89 -1.92 -3.96
C PRO A 104 -11.80 -0.64 -4.81
N GLU A 105 -12.74 0.30 -4.64
CA GLU A 105 -12.71 1.59 -5.34
C GLU A 105 -11.44 2.41 -5.05
N MET A 106 -10.89 2.32 -3.83
CA MET A 106 -9.61 2.98 -3.51
C MET A 106 -8.45 2.37 -4.29
N ILE A 107 -8.50 1.06 -4.53
CA ILE A 107 -7.48 0.38 -5.33
C ILE A 107 -7.62 0.81 -6.80
N GLN A 108 -8.83 0.92 -7.32
CA GLN A 108 -9.09 1.43 -8.66
C GLN A 108 -8.63 2.87 -8.82
N GLU A 109 -8.85 3.71 -7.80
CA GLU A 109 -8.43 5.12 -7.80
C GLU A 109 -6.91 5.28 -7.93
N VAL A 110 -6.11 4.47 -7.22
CA VAL A 110 -4.64 4.53 -7.38
C VAL A 110 -4.17 3.99 -8.72
N ILE A 111 -4.90 3.05 -9.32
CA ILE A 111 -4.60 2.51 -10.66
C ILE A 111 -4.96 3.54 -11.74
N SER A 112 -6.07 4.28 -11.60
CA SER A 112 -6.55 5.23 -12.61
C SER A 112 -5.51 6.31 -12.94
N ILE A 113 -4.68 6.72 -11.96
CA ILE A 113 -3.61 7.72 -12.14
C ILE A 113 -2.71 7.37 -13.35
N PHE A 114 -2.42 6.08 -13.54
CA PHE A 114 -1.51 5.60 -14.59
C PHE A 114 -2.17 5.50 -15.98
N PHE A 115 -3.50 5.57 -16.03
CA PHE A 115 -4.24 5.70 -17.29
C PHE A 115 -4.45 7.16 -17.68
N GLU A 116 -4.49 8.07 -16.69
CA GLU A 116 -4.69 9.50 -16.92
C GLU A 116 -3.38 10.21 -17.32
N ASP A 117 -2.24 9.75 -16.77
CA ASP A 117 -0.91 10.33 -17.07
C ASP A 117 0.15 9.21 -17.20
N GLU A 118 0.58 8.99 -18.43
CA GLU A 118 1.60 7.99 -18.74
C GLU A 118 2.99 8.32 -18.19
N THR A 119 3.23 9.54 -17.76
CA THR A 119 4.53 9.96 -17.19
C THR A 119 4.66 9.56 -15.72
N VAL A 120 3.56 9.28 -15.04
CA VAL A 120 3.57 8.84 -13.64
C VAL A 120 4.22 7.46 -13.53
N THR A 121 5.20 7.34 -12.63
CA THR A 121 5.92 6.10 -12.36
C THR A 121 5.59 5.51 -10.99
N PHE A 122 5.10 6.36 -10.07
CA PHE A 122 4.72 6.01 -8.71
C PHE A 122 3.49 6.81 -8.29
N GLY A 123 2.52 6.16 -7.67
CA GLY A 123 1.28 6.79 -7.21
C GLY A 123 0.87 6.30 -5.83
N SER A 124 0.18 7.17 -5.10
CA SER A 124 -0.46 6.91 -3.82
C SER A 124 -1.70 7.79 -3.69
N LEU A 125 -2.46 7.63 -2.60
CA LEU A 125 -3.68 8.39 -2.38
C LEU A 125 -3.55 9.35 -1.20
N LYS A 126 -4.36 10.41 -1.23
CA LYS A 126 -4.56 11.32 -0.12
C LYS A 126 -6.05 11.53 0.13
N LYS A 127 -6.42 11.77 1.39
CA LYS A 127 -7.79 12.10 1.78
C LYS A 127 -7.81 13.32 2.67
N GLU A 128 -8.72 14.26 2.40
CA GLU A 128 -8.92 15.44 3.25
C GLU A 128 -9.36 15.02 4.65
N ILE A 129 -8.77 15.62 5.67
CA ILE A 129 -9.13 15.44 7.08
C ILE A 129 -9.97 16.64 7.50
N THR A 130 -11.15 16.38 8.02
CA THR A 130 -12.05 17.40 8.56
C THR A 130 -12.15 17.35 10.08
N ASP A 131 -11.78 16.23 10.70
CA ASP A 131 -11.77 16.06 12.16
C ASP A 131 -10.52 16.72 12.78
N PRO A 132 -10.67 17.72 13.66
CA PRO A 132 -9.56 18.39 14.34
C PRO A 132 -8.68 17.47 15.17
N ASP A 133 -9.23 16.39 15.72
CA ASP A 133 -8.46 15.44 16.53
C ASP A 133 -7.63 14.52 15.63
N GLU A 134 -8.15 14.08 14.50
CA GLU A 134 -7.37 13.36 13.49
C GLU A 134 -6.23 14.23 12.92
N ILE A 135 -6.48 15.52 12.69
CA ILE A 135 -5.44 16.46 12.22
C ILE A 135 -4.24 16.47 13.18
N LYS A 136 -4.50 16.48 14.49
CA LYS A 136 -3.45 16.54 15.54
C LYS A 136 -2.80 15.18 15.81
N ALA A 137 -3.46 14.07 15.44
CA ALA A 137 -2.99 12.73 15.73
C ALA A 137 -1.65 12.44 15.05
N THR A 138 -0.62 12.10 15.81
CA THR A 138 0.71 11.71 15.29
C THR A 138 0.72 10.32 14.63
N SER A 139 -0.32 9.53 14.85
CA SER A 139 -0.55 8.26 14.14
C SER A 139 -0.93 8.46 12.66
N THR A 140 -1.53 9.61 12.33
CA THR A 140 -1.92 9.98 10.97
C THR A 140 -0.77 10.71 10.28
N VAL A 141 -0.31 10.20 9.15
CA VAL A 141 0.67 10.87 8.29
C VAL A 141 -0.04 11.88 7.41
N LYS A 142 0.36 13.15 7.48
CA LYS A 142 -0.14 14.22 6.62
C LYS A 142 0.73 14.33 5.38
N VAL A 143 0.15 14.83 4.30
CA VAL A 143 0.84 15.08 3.04
C VAL A 143 0.47 16.45 2.48
N VAL A 144 1.44 17.17 1.97
CA VAL A 144 1.24 18.37 1.15
C VAL A 144 1.62 18.05 -0.29
N THR A 145 0.84 18.57 -1.22
CA THR A 145 1.04 18.35 -2.66
C THR A 145 1.13 19.70 -3.36
N ASP A 146 1.78 19.71 -4.50
CA ASP A 146 1.74 20.85 -5.41
C ASP A 146 0.40 20.96 -6.15
N GLN A 147 0.31 21.88 -7.12
CA GLN A 147 -0.90 22.11 -7.91
C GLN A 147 -1.22 20.99 -8.90
N LYS A 148 -0.24 20.14 -9.22
CA LYS A 148 -0.44 18.96 -10.09
C LYS A 148 -0.87 17.72 -9.30
N GLY A 149 -0.78 17.79 -7.98
CA GLY A 149 -1.07 16.66 -7.11
C GLY A 149 0.19 15.89 -6.68
N ASP A 150 1.38 16.29 -7.13
CA ASP A 150 2.63 15.64 -6.76
C ASP A 150 2.95 15.89 -5.28
N ALA A 151 3.31 14.82 -4.57
CA ALA A 151 3.63 14.89 -3.15
C ALA A 151 4.95 15.63 -2.94
N MET A 152 4.91 16.68 -2.13
CA MET A 152 6.09 17.51 -1.79
C MET A 152 6.72 17.07 -0.47
N TYR A 153 5.88 16.71 0.53
CA TYR A 153 6.38 16.33 1.85
C TYR A 153 5.34 15.56 2.66
N PHE A 154 5.82 14.58 3.45
CA PHE A 154 5.03 13.81 4.40
C PHE A 154 5.46 14.11 5.83
N SER A 155 4.52 14.23 6.76
CA SER A 155 4.84 14.47 8.16
C SER A 155 3.81 13.91 9.11
N ARG A 156 4.25 13.45 10.28
CA ARG A 156 3.36 13.16 11.40
C ARG A 156 2.90 14.42 12.14
N SER A 157 3.65 15.50 12.02
CA SER A 157 3.24 16.83 12.48
C SER A 157 2.14 17.39 11.58
N VAL A 158 1.44 18.41 12.07
CA VAL A 158 0.41 19.10 11.27
C VAL A 158 1.07 19.90 10.16
N ILE A 159 0.77 19.55 8.92
CA ILE A 159 1.15 20.29 7.72
C ILE A 159 -0.07 20.39 6.77
N PRO A 160 -0.24 21.52 6.03
CA PRO A 160 0.48 22.79 6.22
C PRO A 160 0.17 23.39 7.59
N SER A 161 1.07 24.29 8.07
CA SER A 161 0.77 25.05 9.27
C SER A 161 -0.48 25.90 9.04
N ASN A 162 -1.40 25.85 9.97
CA ASN A 162 -2.56 26.73 9.95
C ASN A 162 -2.14 28.16 10.15
N VAL A 163 -2.74 29.02 9.34
CA VAL A 163 -3.04 30.41 9.62
C VAL A 163 -2.34 31.45 8.76
N LYS A 164 -3.04 31.93 7.76
CA LYS A 164 -3.17 33.37 7.51
C LYS A 164 -4.67 33.69 7.62
N ASP A 165 -5.01 34.73 8.41
CA ASP A 165 -6.37 35.31 8.51
C ASP A 165 -7.45 34.37 9.10
N GLY A 166 -7.11 33.47 10.03
CA GLY A 166 -8.08 32.64 10.75
C GLY A 166 -8.76 31.55 9.89
N LYS A 167 -8.33 31.39 8.63
CA LYS A 167 -8.80 30.28 7.79
C LYS A 167 -7.90 29.06 7.96
N LEU A 168 -8.49 27.94 8.29
CA LEU A 168 -7.81 26.65 8.34
C LEU A 168 -7.39 26.26 6.92
N ALA A 169 -6.12 25.94 6.72
CA ALA A 169 -5.66 25.30 5.51
C ALA A 169 -6.28 23.88 5.41
N ARG A 170 -6.56 23.41 4.20
CA ARG A 170 -6.97 22.03 3.98
C ARG A 170 -5.81 21.11 4.35
N VAL A 171 -6.07 20.14 5.20
CA VAL A 171 -5.12 19.13 5.63
C VAL A 171 -5.49 17.79 5.00
N PHE A 172 -4.51 17.09 4.42
CA PHE A 172 -4.71 15.78 3.82
C PHE A 172 -3.92 14.73 4.56
N ARG A 173 -4.52 13.58 4.81
CA ARG A 173 -3.81 12.38 5.24
C ARG A 173 -3.33 11.61 4.03
N HIS A 174 -2.17 11.03 4.14
CA HIS A 174 -1.69 10.01 3.22
C HIS A 174 -2.42 8.70 3.48
N VAL A 175 -2.81 8.02 2.41
CA VAL A 175 -3.43 6.69 2.45
C VAL A 175 -2.41 5.67 1.96
N GLY A 176 -2.11 4.68 2.78
CA GLY A 176 -1.02 3.72 2.59
C GLY A 176 -1.27 2.66 1.52
N ILE A 177 -1.75 3.06 0.36
CA ILE A 177 -1.81 2.23 -0.84
C ILE A 177 -0.87 2.82 -1.88
N TYR A 178 -0.15 1.96 -2.61
CA TYR A 178 0.88 2.41 -3.54
C TYR A 178 0.80 1.63 -4.84
N ALA A 179 1.04 2.31 -5.96
CA ALA A 179 1.20 1.68 -7.25
C ALA A 179 2.51 2.13 -7.91
N TYR A 180 3.21 1.21 -8.54
CA TYR A 180 4.53 1.41 -9.11
C TYR A 180 4.59 0.85 -10.52
N LYS A 181 5.09 1.62 -11.50
CA LYS A 181 5.58 1.01 -12.75
C LYS A 181 6.77 0.10 -12.45
N ARG A 182 6.89 -1.02 -13.18
CA ARG A 182 7.96 -2.01 -13.00
C ARG A 182 9.34 -1.38 -12.92
N ASP A 183 9.71 -0.58 -13.92
CA ASP A 183 11.07 -0.03 -14.02
C ASP A 183 11.41 0.85 -12.81
N PHE A 184 10.46 1.69 -12.38
CA PHE A 184 10.62 2.51 -11.19
C PHE A 184 10.76 1.66 -9.92
N LEU A 185 9.95 0.62 -9.76
CA LEU A 185 9.99 -0.26 -8.60
C LEU A 185 11.33 -1.00 -8.49
N GLU A 186 11.87 -1.46 -9.61
CA GLU A 186 13.18 -2.11 -9.67
C GLU A 186 14.33 -1.14 -9.34
N GLU A 187 14.24 0.10 -9.76
CA GLU A 187 15.20 1.14 -9.41
C GLU A 187 15.08 1.55 -7.95
N PHE A 188 13.86 1.82 -7.50
CA PHE A 188 13.56 2.22 -6.12
C PHE A 188 14.07 1.20 -5.09
N SER A 189 13.94 -0.09 -5.36
CA SER A 189 14.42 -1.16 -4.45
C SER A 189 15.94 -1.20 -4.29
N LYS A 190 16.70 -0.53 -5.16
CA LYS A 190 18.17 -0.44 -5.13
C LYS A 190 18.67 0.86 -4.51
N MET A 191 17.77 1.82 -4.26
CA MET A 191 18.14 3.12 -3.68
C MET A 191 18.55 2.95 -2.22
N SER A 192 19.60 3.65 -1.83
CA SER A 192 19.98 3.74 -0.42
C SER A 192 19.00 4.63 0.34
N GLN A 193 18.79 4.33 1.62
CA GLN A 193 18.04 5.22 2.50
C GLN A 193 18.70 6.59 2.57
N THR A 194 17.88 7.64 2.57
CA THR A 194 18.31 9.02 2.77
C THR A 194 18.19 9.40 4.25
N GLU A 195 18.71 10.58 4.62
CA GLU A 195 18.62 11.09 6.00
C GLU A 195 17.19 11.52 6.41
N LEU A 196 16.28 11.60 5.47
CA LEU A 196 14.86 11.96 5.68
C LEU A 196 13.94 10.77 5.52
#